data_c638961c0f11e167289fccb18f15fb37
#
_entry.id   c638961c0f11e167289fccb18f15fb37
#
_cell.length_a   1.000
_cell.length_b   1.000
_cell.length_c   1.000
_cell.angle_alpha   90.00
_cell.angle_beta   90.00
_cell.angle_gamma   90.00
#
_symmetry.space_group_name_H-M   'P 1'
#
loop_
_entity.id
_entity.type
_entity.pdbx_description
1 polymer ?
#
loop_
_entity_poly.entity_id
_entity_poly.type
_entity_poly.pdbx_seq_one_letter_code
_entity_poly.pdbx_strand_id
1 'polypeptide(L)'
;MPDEFGYKIEAKVDMAASGTSVPPIDYVPVAERPEQELYHSKSWWTTYVFSQDAKYIGIQYTCVATAIALVGLTLSLLMRIQLAFPNLSLLDASVYYQFITMHGMIMVVFFLTALFLGGFGNLLIPLMCGARDMVFPYVNMLSFWVFVLAVLVLVASFFVPGGPTGAGWTLYPPQAITAGTPGNLWGIVLMLVSLVLFVVGFTMGGLNYVITVLQARTRGMTLMRLPLSIWGIFVATILALLAFPALLVGGIMLLLDAVFGTSFFMPASVSMGELLQTEGGSPILFQHLFWFFGHPEVYIVALPAFGIVSDLISVHARKNIFGYRMMVWALVIIGALSFIVWA
;
A
#
# COMPACT_ATOMS: atom_id res chain seq x y z
N MET A 1 26.82 16.78 39.59
CA MET A 1 26.51 15.40 39.99
C MET A 1 26.63 14.55 38.75
N PRO A 2 27.31 13.40 38.73
CA PRO A 2 27.31 12.51 37.58
C PRO A 2 25.90 11.94 37.46
N ASP A 3 25.43 11.79 36.18
CA ASP A 3 24.20 11.05 35.90
C ASP A 3 24.40 9.59 36.32
N GLU A 4 23.29 8.87 36.52
CA GLU A 4 23.26 7.47 36.99
C GLU A 4 24.02 6.48 36.09
N PHE A 5 24.61 6.93 34.97
CA PHE A 5 25.36 6.12 34.00
C PHE A 5 26.84 6.46 33.87
N GLY A 6 27.36 7.40 34.69
CA GLY A 6 28.82 7.65 34.84
C GLY A 6 29.53 8.24 33.61
N TYR A 7 28.82 8.77 32.62
CA TYR A 7 29.43 9.41 31.46
C TYR A 7 29.57 10.90 31.66
N LYS A 8 30.81 11.35 32.02
CA LYS A 8 31.21 12.74 31.83
C LYS A 8 31.52 12.99 30.37
N ILE A 9 30.59 13.61 29.65
CA ILE A 9 30.89 14.17 28.34
C ILE A 9 31.33 15.61 28.54
N GLU A 10 32.59 15.80 28.86
CA GLU A 10 33.27 17.08 28.69
C GLU A 10 33.79 17.17 27.26
N ALA A 11 32.90 17.49 26.32
CA ALA A 11 33.34 17.93 25.00
C ALA A 11 33.62 19.45 25.04
N LYS A 12 34.71 19.87 25.63
CA LYS A 12 35.35 21.12 25.25
C LYS A 12 35.98 20.90 23.86
N VAL A 13 35.21 21.16 22.82
CA VAL A 13 35.82 21.35 21.51
C VAL A 13 36.39 22.75 21.46
N ASP A 14 37.72 22.84 21.56
CA ASP A 14 38.45 24.08 21.33
C ASP A 14 38.31 24.48 19.85
N MET A 15 37.32 25.32 19.55
CA MET A 15 37.02 25.80 18.20
C MET A 15 37.87 27.01 17.75
N ALA A 16 38.97 27.28 18.45
CA ALA A 16 39.87 28.39 18.12
C ALA A 16 40.79 28.11 16.89
N ALA A 17 40.78 26.90 16.32
CA ALA A 17 41.77 26.53 15.29
C ALA A 17 41.23 26.45 13.84
N SER A 18 39.95 26.62 13.61
CA SER A 18 39.39 26.43 12.25
C SER A 18 38.57 27.60 11.71
N GLY A 19 38.99 28.78 11.72
CA GLY A 19 38.50 29.98 10.99
C GLY A 19 37.10 29.97 10.26
N THR A 20 36.27 29.01 10.50
CA THR A 20 34.90 28.91 9.93
C THR A 20 33.91 29.23 11.06
N SER A 21 33.28 30.40 10.96
CA SER A 21 32.16 30.78 11.82
C SER A 21 30.94 29.90 11.48
N VAL A 22 30.89 28.70 12.06
CA VAL A 22 29.65 27.94 12.12
C VAL A 22 28.77 28.62 13.18
N PRO A 23 27.56 29.08 12.87
CA PRO A 23 26.67 29.63 13.87
C PRO A 23 26.49 28.62 15.01
N PRO A 24 26.45 29.07 16.30
CA PRO A 24 26.23 28.16 17.41
C PRO A 24 24.91 27.39 17.15
N ILE A 25 25.04 26.08 17.09
CA ILE A 25 23.86 25.23 17.11
C ILE A 25 23.25 25.47 18.50
N ASP A 26 22.04 26.02 18.57
CA ASP A 26 21.28 26.10 19.82
C ASP A 26 21.11 24.68 20.36
N TYR A 27 22.08 24.29 21.18
CA TYR A 27 22.05 22.98 21.83
C TYR A 27 21.09 23.09 23.01
N VAL A 28 19.87 22.63 22.82
CA VAL A 28 18.94 22.40 23.94
C VAL A 28 19.40 21.12 24.63
N PRO A 29 19.84 21.17 25.90
CA PRO A 29 20.21 19.98 26.66
C PRO A 29 19.08 18.95 26.61
N VAL A 30 19.43 17.66 26.55
CA VAL A 30 18.44 16.57 26.51
C VAL A 30 17.46 16.63 27.69
N ALA A 31 17.92 17.12 28.84
CA ALA A 31 17.10 17.33 30.05
C ALA A 31 16.06 18.46 29.93
N GLU A 32 16.21 19.39 28.97
CA GLU A 32 15.30 20.52 28.79
C GLU A 32 14.33 20.30 27.61
N ARG A 33 14.45 19.17 26.91
CA ARG A 33 13.44 18.81 25.90
C ARG A 33 12.20 18.36 26.63
N PRO A 34 11.00 18.91 26.30
CA PRO A 34 9.78 18.35 26.83
C PRO A 34 9.78 16.85 26.51
N GLU A 35 9.65 16.03 27.54
CA GLU A 35 9.45 14.59 27.33
C GLU A 35 8.26 14.47 26.40
N GLN A 36 8.50 14.00 25.17
CA GLN A 36 7.42 13.54 24.34
C GLN A 36 6.74 12.44 25.13
N GLU A 37 5.51 12.72 25.60
CA GLU A 37 4.72 11.70 26.27
C GLU A 37 4.66 10.49 25.35
N LEU A 38 5.39 9.46 25.73
CA LEU A 38 5.32 8.17 25.08
C LEU A 38 3.89 7.67 25.26
N TYR A 39 3.27 7.31 24.17
CA TYR A 39 2.00 6.59 24.24
C TYR A 39 2.22 5.31 25.07
N HIS A 40 1.74 5.33 26.31
CA HIS A 40 1.67 4.16 27.13
C HIS A 40 0.26 3.56 27.01
N SER A 41 0.20 2.42 26.38
CA SER A 41 -1.06 1.69 26.26
C SER A 41 -1.57 1.31 27.66
N LYS A 42 -2.80 1.70 27.98
CA LYS A 42 -3.41 1.49 29.32
C LYS A 42 -4.16 0.17 29.42
N SER A 43 -4.38 -0.53 28.31
CA SER A 43 -5.16 -1.78 28.29
C SER A 43 -4.66 -2.72 27.18
N TRP A 44 -5.03 -4.01 27.27
CA TRP A 44 -4.76 -5.00 26.23
C TRP A 44 -5.30 -4.53 24.85
N TRP A 45 -6.51 -3.97 24.83
CA TRP A 45 -7.13 -3.48 23.60
C TRP A 45 -6.34 -2.36 22.93
N THR A 46 -5.86 -1.40 23.71
CA THR A 46 -5.07 -0.29 23.18
C THR A 46 -3.63 -0.69 22.85
N THR A 47 -3.14 -1.81 23.40
CA THR A 47 -1.81 -2.32 23.06
C THR A 47 -1.82 -3.10 21.75
N TYR A 48 -2.78 -4.01 21.58
CA TYR A 48 -2.73 -5.01 20.51
C TYR A 48 -3.77 -4.80 19.40
N VAL A 49 -4.91 -4.19 19.70
CA VAL A 49 -6.01 -4.01 18.73
C VAL A 49 -6.01 -2.59 18.14
N PHE A 50 -6.09 -1.59 19.00
CA PHE A 50 -6.07 -0.17 18.62
C PHE A 50 -4.71 0.45 18.92
N SER A 51 -3.66 -0.26 18.56
CA SER A 51 -2.28 0.19 18.79
C SER A 51 -1.97 1.42 17.94
N GLN A 52 -1.23 2.35 18.52
CA GLN A 52 -0.64 3.47 17.80
C GLN A 52 0.85 3.26 17.51
N ASP A 53 1.46 2.19 18.08
CA ASP A 53 2.84 1.81 17.81
C ASP A 53 2.95 1.16 16.43
N ALA A 54 3.80 1.72 15.57
CA ALA A 54 3.99 1.26 14.20
C ALA A 54 4.42 -0.20 14.12
N LYS A 55 5.15 -0.74 15.09
CA LYS A 55 5.59 -2.15 15.09
C LYS A 55 4.40 -3.10 15.24
N TYR A 56 3.48 -2.79 16.16
CA TYR A 56 2.24 -3.58 16.31
C TYR A 56 1.36 -3.46 15.07
N ILE A 57 1.22 -2.25 14.52
CA ILE A 57 0.46 -2.01 13.29
C ILE A 57 1.07 -2.78 12.11
N GLY A 58 2.39 -2.82 11.98
CA GLY A 58 3.08 -3.61 10.96
C GLY A 58 2.81 -5.11 11.08
N ILE A 59 2.78 -5.65 12.31
CA ILE A 59 2.41 -7.04 12.57
C ILE A 59 0.93 -7.28 12.22
N GLN A 60 0.04 -6.37 12.59
CA GLN A 60 -1.39 -6.45 12.28
C GLN A 60 -1.63 -6.46 10.76
N TYR A 61 -0.98 -5.57 9.99
CA TYR A 61 -1.03 -5.59 8.52
C TYR A 61 -0.54 -6.93 7.97
N THR A 62 0.59 -7.44 8.46
CA THR A 62 1.15 -8.73 8.02
C THR A 62 0.20 -9.89 8.30
N CYS A 63 -0.42 -9.91 9.48
CA CYS A 63 -1.39 -10.96 9.85
C CYS A 63 -2.62 -10.92 8.95
N VAL A 64 -3.24 -9.74 8.74
CA VAL A 64 -4.43 -9.60 7.89
C VAL A 64 -4.10 -9.89 6.43
N ALA A 65 -2.96 -9.37 5.91
CA ALA A 65 -2.49 -9.66 4.56
C ALA A 65 -2.26 -11.16 4.34
N THR A 66 -1.63 -11.85 5.29
CA THR A 66 -1.42 -13.30 5.21
C THR A 66 -2.74 -14.07 5.28
N ALA A 67 -3.66 -13.66 6.13
CA ALA A 67 -4.98 -14.30 6.24
C ALA A 67 -5.76 -14.21 4.92
N ILE A 68 -5.81 -13.03 4.29
CA ILE A 68 -6.48 -12.89 3.00
C ILE A 68 -5.73 -13.58 1.86
N ALA A 69 -4.40 -13.65 1.91
CA ALA A 69 -3.59 -14.42 0.97
C ALA A 69 -3.91 -15.91 1.00
N LEU A 70 -4.17 -16.48 2.17
CA LEU A 70 -4.60 -17.88 2.30
C LEU A 70 -5.94 -18.12 1.58
N VAL A 71 -6.88 -17.17 1.66
CA VAL A 71 -8.10 -17.23 0.85
C VAL A 71 -7.75 -17.21 -0.64
N GLY A 72 -6.95 -16.26 -1.11
CA GLY A 72 -6.52 -16.18 -2.50
C GLY A 72 -5.83 -17.45 -3.00
N LEU A 73 -4.93 -18.03 -2.19
CA LEU A 73 -4.26 -19.30 -2.50
C LEU A 73 -5.24 -20.47 -2.60
N THR A 74 -6.24 -20.51 -1.72
CA THR A 74 -7.29 -21.55 -1.76
C THR A 74 -8.09 -21.47 -3.06
N LEU A 75 -8.47 -20.26 -3.50
CA LEU A 75 -9.14 -20.07 -4.79
C LEU A 75 -8.28 -20.58 -5.95
N SER A 76 -6.97 -20.26 -5.94
CA SER A 76 -6.03 -20.74 -6.95
C SER A 76 -5.92 -22.26 -6.95
N LEU A 77 -5.86 -22.90 -5.79
CA LEU A 77 -5.79 -24.35 -5.66
C LEU A 77 -7.03 -25.02 -6.26
N LEU A 78 -8.22 -24.50 -5.95
CA LEU A 78 -9.49 -25.02 -6.49
C LEU A 78 -9.56 -24.89 -8.02
N MET A 79 -9.13 -23.75 -8.57
CA MET A 79 -9.00 -23.58 -10.02
C MET A 79 -8.02 -24.57 -10.64
N ARG A 80 -6.88 -24.85 -10.00
CA ARG A 80 -5.90 -25.82 -10.47
C ARG A 80 -6.41 -27.25 -10.42
N ILE A 81 -7.16 -27.62 -9.39
CA ILE A 81 -7.82 -28.93 -9.29
C ILE A 81 -8.84 -29.11 -10.43
N GLN A 82 -9.67 -28.08 -10.70
CA GLN A 82 -10.63 -28.11 -11.81
C GLN A 82 -9.94 -28.34 -13.16
N LEU A 83 -8.80 -27.67 -13.40
CA LEU A 83 -8.05 -27.83 -14.65
C LEU A 83 -7.34 -29.19 -14.75
N ALA A 84 -6.85 -29.74 -13.63
CA ALA A 84 -6.18 -31.03 -13.58
C ALA A 84 -7.17 -32.19 -13.77
N PHE A 85 -8.41 -32.03 -13.31
CA PHE A 85 -9.45 -33.04 -13.36
C PHE A 85 -10.76 -32.46 -13.94
N PRO A 86 -10.83 -32.19 -15.28
CA PRO A 86 -11.98 -31.50 -15.89
C PRO A 86 -13.32 -32.22 -15.66
N ASN A 87 -13.29 -33.54 -15.60
CA ASN A 87 -14.49 -34.37 -15.40
C ASN A 87 -15.05 -34.32 -13.97
N LEU A 88 -14.31 -33.74 -13.02
CA LEU A 88 -14.76 -33.60 -11.63
C LEU A 88 -15.91 -32.58 -11.49
N SER A 89 -16.01 -31.63 -12.45
CA SER A 89 -17.02 -30.57 -12.46
C SER A 89 -17.15 -29.84 -11.12
N LEU A 90 -15.99 -29.55 -10.50
CA LEU A 90 -15.91 -28.92 -9.18
C LEU A 90 -16.41 -27.47 -9.21
N LEU A 91 -16.07 -26.76 -10.29
CA LEU A 91 -16.42 -25.34 -10.50
C LEU A 91 -17.14 -25.20 -11.83
N ASP A 92 -18.30 -24.56 -11.83
CA ASP A 92 -18.89 -24.10 -13.08
C ASP A 92 -18.12 -22.89 -13.65
N ALA A 93 -18.39 -22.53 -14.91
CA ALA A 93 -17.68 -21.44 -15.58
C ALA A 93 -17.85 -20.10 -14.85
N SER A 94 -19.04 -19.83 -14.30
CA SER A 94 -19.34 -18.59 -13.59
C SER A 94 -18.47 -18.45 -12.34
N VAL A 95 -18.45 -19.48 -11.50
CA VAL A 95 -17.63 -19.52 -10.26
C VAL A 95 -16.13 -19.49 -10.59
N TYR A 96 -15.72 -20.15 -11.70
CA TYR A 96 -14.32 -20.12 -12.14
C TYR A 96 -13.86 -18.70 -12.48
N TYR A 97 -14.66 -17.91 -13.22
CA TYR A 97 -14.34 -16.50 -13.51
C TYR A 97 -14.34 -15.62 -12.25
N GLN A 98 -15.24 -15.86 -11.31
CA GLN A 98 -15.24 -15.19 -10.01
C GLN A 98 -13.94 -15.48 -9.25
N PHE A 99 -13.48 -16.74 -9.26
CA PHE A 99 -12.24 -17.14 -8.58
C PHE A 99 -10.99 -16.53 -9.23
N ILE A 100 -10.92 -16.44 -10.57
CA ILE A 100 -9.85 -15.75 -11.29
C ILE A 100 -9.78 -14.28 -10.82
N THR A 101 -10.93 -13.60 -10.82
CA THR A 101 -11.01 -12.18 -10.43
C THR A 101 -10.56 -11.97 -8.98
N MET A 102 -11.12 -12.74 -8.06
CA MET A 102 -10.84 -12.60 -6.64
C MET A 102 -9.41 -13.01 -6.28
N HIS A 103 -8.90 -14.10 -6.88
CA HIS A 103 -7.51 -14.49 -6.70
C HIS A 103 -6.55 -13.38 -7.16
N GLY A 104 -6.75 -12.85 -8.37
CA GLY A 104 -5.90 -11.78 -8.90
C GLY A 104 -5.93 -10.52 -8.02
N MET A 105 -7.12 -10.06 -7.66
CA MET A 105 -7.31 -8.88 -6.82
C MET A 105 -6.70 -9.07 -5.42
N ILE A 106 -6.98 -10.19 -4.77
CA ILE A 106 -6.46 -10.50 -3.44
C ILE A 106 -4.94 -10.54 -3.46
N MET A 107 -4.34 -11.28 -4.40
CA MET A 107 -2.90 -11.52 -4.38
C MET A 107 -2.11 -10.27 -4.76
N VAL A 108 -2.52 -9.52 -5.76
CA VAL A 108 -1.77 -8.34 -6.22
C VAL A 108 -2.02 -7.15 -5.30
N VAL A 109 -3.29 -6.78 -5.08
CA VAL A 109 -3.64 -5.53 -4.39
C VAL A 109 -3.66 -5.74 -2.88
N PHE A 110 -4.49 -6.65 -2.37
CA PHE A 110 -4.73 -6.76 -0.93
C PHE A 110 -3.61 -7.45 -0.16
N PHE A 111 -2.90 -8.41 -0.77
CA PHE A 111 -1.82 -9.12 -0.09
C PHE A 111 -0.48 -8.43 -0.28
N LEU A 112 0.02 -8.32 -1.52
CA LEU A 112 1.40 -7.85 -1.74
C LEU A 112 1.59 -6.41 -1.31
N THR A 113 0.67 -5.51 -1.66
CA THR A 113 0.76 -4.09 -1.27
C THR A 113 0.65 -3.94 0.25
N ALA A 114 -0.28 -4.66 0.89
CA ALA A 114 -0.41 -4.61 2.34
C ALA A 114 0.81 -5.19 3.06
N LEU A 115 1.41 -6.26 2.54
CA LEU A 115 2.62 -6.83 3.12
C LEU A 115 3.82 -5.87 3.00
N PHE A 116 4.08 -5.36 1.79
CA PHE A 116 5.28 -4.56 1.53
C PHE A 116 5.17 -3.13 2.08
N LEU A 117 4.06 -2.44 1.85
CA LEU A 117 3.88 -1.10 2.41
C LEU A 117 3.33 -1.15 3.84
N GLY A 118 2.23 -1.86 4.08
CA GLY A 118 1.61 -1.91 5.40
C GLY A 118 2.46 -2.62 6.45
N GLY A 119 2.91 -3.84 6.16
CA GLY A 119 3.72 -4.66 7.05
C GLY A 119 5.15 -4.15 7.19
N PHE A 120 5.95 -4.29 6.13
CA PHE A 120 7.35 -3.90 6.18
C PHE A 120 7.56 -2.40 6.31
N GLY A 121 6.71 -1.55 5.72
CA GLY A 121 6.79 -0.10 5.86
C GLY A 121 6.70 0.32 7.33
N ASN A 122 5.70 -0.15 8.06
CA ASN A 122 5.53 0.16 9.47
C ASN A 122 6.66 -0.39 10.36
N LEU A 123 7.18 -1.58 10.04
CA LEU A 123 8.27 -2.18 10.81
C LEU A 123 9.63 -1.52 10.53
N LEU A 124 9.97 -1.32 9.26
CA LEU A 124 11.32 -0.93 8.86
C LEU A 124 11.56 0.58 8.90
N ILE A 125 10.56 1.41 8.54
CA ILE A 125 10.76 2.86 8.48
C ILE A 125 11.22 3.43 9.82
N PRO A 126 10.51 3.24 10.95
CA PRO A 126 10.96 3.81 12.22
C PRO A 126 12.32 3.23 12.64
N LEU A 127 12.48 1.91 12.55
CA LEU A 127 13.70 1.24 12.99
C LEU A 127 14.93 1.67 12.19
N MET A 128 14.82 1.73 10.87
CA MET A 128 15.97 2.01 10.00
C MET A 128 16.22 3.50 9.78
N CYS A 129 15.24 4.37 10.03
CA CYS A 129 15.43 5.82 10.08
C CYS A 129 15.89 6.32 11.46
N GLY A 130 15.86 5.44 12.48
CA GLY A 130 16.14 5.82 13.86
C GLY A 130 15.07 6.75 14.43
N ALA A 131 13.86 6.66 13.91
CA ALA A 131 12.69 7.33 14.45
C ALA A 131 12.10 6.49 15.60
N ARG A 132 11.50 7.16 16.57
CA ARG A 132 10.87 6.48 17.70
C ARG A 132 9.59 5.76 17.28
N ASP A 133 8.80 6.43 16.43
CA ASP A 133 7.54 5.94 15.84
C ASP A 133 7.27 6.73 14.55
N MET A 134 6.14 6.46 13.89
CA MET A 134 5.62 7.28 12.80
C MET A 134 5.25 8.67 13.31
N VAL A 135 5.30 9.68 12.42
CA VAL A 135 4.98 11.08 12.78
C VAL A 135 3.53 11.24 13.21
N PHE A 136 2.61 10.49 12.60
CA PHE A 136 1.17 10.52 12.91
C PHE A 136 0.66 9.15 13.37
N PRO A 137 0.88 8.76 14.64
CA PRO A 137 0.55 7.41 15.12
C PRO A 137 -0.95 7.09 15.02
N TYR A 138 -1.83 8.06 15.33
CA TYR A 138 -3.28 7.90 15.23
C TYR A 138 -3.74 7.67 13.79
N VAL A 139 -3.20 8.43 12.83
CA VAL A 139 -3.50 8.26 11.40
C VAL A 139 -3.03 6.90 10.91
N ASN A 140 -1.89 6.42 11.43
CA ASN A 140 -1.36 5.10 11.11
C ASN A 140 -2.31 3.98 11.58
N MET A 141 -2.78 4.06 12.81
CA MET A 141 -3.80 3.13 13.34
C MET A 141 -5.09 3.18 12.50
N LEU A 142 -5.57 4.38 12.18
CA LEU A 142 -6.80 4.54 11.39
C LEU A 142 -6.64 3.96 9.98
N SER A 143 -5.48 4.15 9.33
CA SER A 143 -5.18 3.58 8.01
C SER A 143 -5.29 2.06 8.01
N PHE A 144 -4.78 1.40 9.05
CA PHE A 144 -4.91 -0.04 9.24
C PHE A 144 -6.37 -0.48 9.36
N TRP A 145 -7.18 0.20 10.18
CA TRP A 145 -8.58 -0.19 10.36
C TRP A 145 -9.44 0.05 9.12
N VAL A 146 -9.15 1.09 8.35
CA VAL A 146 -9.78 1.31 7.03
C VAL A 146 -9.40 0.18 6.07
N PHE A 147 -8.15 -0.27 6.07
CA PHE A 147 -7.73 -1.45 5.30
C PHE A 147 -8.45 -2.73 5.75
N VAL A 148 -8.58 -2.96 7.06
CA VAL A 148 -9.36 -4.11 7.58
C VAL A 148 -10.80 -4.06 7.09
N LEU A 149 -11.43 -2.88 7.15
CA LEU A 149 -12.79 -2.69 6.61
C LEU A 149 -12.85 -3.01 5.11
N ALA A 150 -11.86 -2.58 4.33
CA ALA A 150 -11.76 -2.91 2.91
C ALA A 150 -11.72 -4.43 2.67
N VAL A 151 -10.90 -5.15 3.44
CA VAL A 151 -10.82 -6.63 3.38
C VAL A 151 -12.16 -7.27 3.75
N LEU A 152 -12.82 -6.80 4.80
CA LEU A 152 -14.12 -7.34 5.23
C LEU A 152 -15.20 -7.14 4.16
N VAL A 153 -15.25 -5.96 3.54
CA VAL A 153 -16.18 -5.67 2.42
C VAL A 153 -15.87 -6.56 1.21
N LEU A 154 -14.58 -6.78 0.90
CA LEU A 154 -14.19 -7.70 -0.18
C LEU A 154 -14.67 -9.13 0.11
N VAL A 155 -14.43 -9.62 1.32
CA VAL A 155 -14.86 -10.97 1.74
C VAL A 155 -16.39 -11.08 1.77
N ALA A 156 -17.10 -10.03 2.17
CA ALA A 156 -18.57 -10.03 2.15
C ALA A 156 -19.15 -10.27 0.75
N SER A 157 -18.41 -9.94 -0.32
CA SER A 157 -18.86 -10.20 -1.70
C SER A 157 -19.07 -11.69 -2.02
N PHE A 158 -18.43 -12.60 -1.28
CA PHE A 158 -18.64 -14.05 -1.45
C PHE A 158 -19.99 -14.54 -0.92
N PHE A 159 -20.64 -13.76 -0.06
CA PHE A 159 -21.87 -14.16 0.65
C PHE A 159 -23.12 -13.44 0.14
N VAL A 160 -23.00 -12.61 -0.89
CA VAL A 160 -24.16 -11.94 -1.50
C VAL A 160 -24.75 -12.77 -2.65
N PRO A 161 -26.02 -12.55 -3.01
CA PRO A 161 -26.63 -13.19 -4.16
C PRO A 161 -25.81 -12.95 -5.44
N GLY A 162 -25.51 -14.01 -6.18
CA GLY A 162 -24.66 -13.98 -7.37
C GLY A 162 -23.16 -14.07 -7.10
N GLY A 163 -22.74 -13.98 -5.83
CA GLY A 163 -21.33 -14.07 -5.44
C GLY A 163 -20.48 -12.85 -5.82
N PRO A 164 -19.13 -12.93 -5.72
CA PRO A 164 -18.23 -11.87 -6.11
C PRO A 164 -18.25 -11.64 -7.62
N THR A 165 -17.70 -10.50 -8.09
CA THR A 165 -17.65 -10.21 -9.52
C THR A 165 -16.73 -11.16 -10.27
N GLY A 166 -17.14 -11.59 -11.47
CA GLY A 166 -16.33 -12.35 -12.43
C GLY A 166 -15.75 -11.50 -13.57
N ALA A 167 -15.67 -10.18 -13.38
CA ALA A 167 -15.26 -9.23 -14.43
C ALA A 167 -13.75 -9.25 -14.76
N GLY A 168 -12.94 -10.03 -14.02
CA GLY A 168 -11.49 -9.94 -14.03
C GLY A 168 -10.97 -8.87 -13.06
N TRP A 169 -9.73 -9.00 -12.60
CA TRP A 169 -9.16 -8.09 -11.61
C TRP A 169 -8.99 -6.64 -12.12
N THR A 170 -8.93 -6.45 -13.44
CA THR A 170 -8.85 -5.14 -14.08
C THR A 170 -10.19 -4.40 -14.16
N LEU A 171 -11.31 -5.09 -13.92
CA LEU A 171 -12.67 -4.54 -13.87
C LEU A 171 -13.04 -3.71 -15.11
N TYR A 172 -12.67 -4.15 -16.31
CA TYR A 172 -12.90 -3.39 -17.55
C TYR A 172 -14.40 -3.25 -17.89
N PRO A 173 -14.90 -2.00 -18.05
CA PRO A 173 -16.18 -1.77 -18.65
C PRO A 173 -16.12 -2.09 -20.17
N PRO A 174 -17.24 -2.46 -20.84
CA PRO A 174 -18.57 -2.62 -20.26
C PRO A 174 -18.74 -3.91 -19.46
N GLN A 175 -17.86 -4.91 -19.63
CA GLN A 175 -18.01 -6.24 -19.06
C GLN A 175 -18.26 -6.22 -17.54
N ALA A 176 -17.55 -5.35 -16.81
CA ALA A 176 -17.64 -5.31 -15.34
C ALA A 176 -19.05 -5.07 -14.80
N ILE A 177 -19.91 -4.39 -15.58
CA ILE A 177 -21.25 -3.96 -15.16
C ILE A 177 -22.38 -4.47 -16.07
N THR A 178 -22.07 -5.36 -17.03
CA THR A 178 -23.10 -5.96 -17.89
C THR A 178 -23.83 -7.11 -17.19
N ALA A 179 -25.11 -7.30 -17.54
CA ALA A 179 -25.99 -8.31 -16.94
C ALA A 179 -25.48 -9.75 -17.06
N GLY A 180 -24.65 -10.06 -18.06
CA GLY A 180 -24.10 -11.40 -18.28
C GLY A 180 -22.87 -11.73 -17.43
N THR A 181 -22.32 -10.77 -16.72
CA THR A 181 -21.13 -10.99 -15.88
C THR A 181 -21.54 -11.56 -14.52
N PRO A 182 -20.90 -12.66 -14.05
CA PRO A 182 -21.17 -13.18 -12.72
C PRO A 182 -20.92 -12.10 -11.63
N GLY A 183 -21.83 -11.99 -10.67
CA GLY A 183 -21.74 -11.01 -9.60
C GLY A 183 -21.85 -9.55 -10.06
N ASN A 184 -22.54 -9.29 -11.15
CA ASN A 184 -22.70 -7.97 -11.78
C ASN A 184 -23.51 -6.94 -10.97
N LEU A 185 -24.14 -7.33 -9.88
CA LEU A 185 -24.90 -6.43 -9.01
C LEU A 185 -24.13 -6.15 -7.71
N TRP A 186 -24.37 -6.92 -6.67
CA TRP A 186 -23.71 -6.71 -5.37
C TRP A 186 -22.21 -7.06 -5.37
N GLY A 187 -21.81 -8.06 -6.16
CA GLY A 187 -20.41 -8.47 -6.25
C GLY A 187 -19.50 -7.37 -6.74
N ILE A 188 -19.88 -6.69 -7.83
CA ILE A 188 -19.07 -5.55 -8.36
C ILE A 188 -19.13 -4.33 -7.44
N VAL A 189 -20.31 -4.02 -6.85
CA VAL A 189 -20.46 -2.90 -5.93
C VAL A 189 -19.53 -3.07 -4.71
N LEU A 190 -19.56 -4.25 -4.07
CA LEU A 190 -18.69 -4.51 -2.91
C LEU A 190 -17.22 -4.52 -3.28
N MET A 191 -16.85 -5.03 -4.47
CA MET A 191 -15.47 -4.93 -4.98
C MET A 191 -15.01 -3.48 -5.10
N LEU A 192 -15.81 -2.62 -5.74
CA LEU A 192 -15.46 -1.21 -5.93
C LEU A 192 -15.41 -0.43 -4.62
N VAL A 193 -16.37 -0.65 -3.72
CA VAL A 193 -16.35 -0.05 -2.36
C VAL A 193 -15.10 -0.48 -1.59
N SER A 194 -14.75 -1.78 -1.67
CA SER A 194 -13.54 -2.31 -1.04
C SER A 194 -12.27 -1.65 -1.60
N LEU A 195 -12.17 -1.46 -2.92
CA LEU A 195 -11.05 -0.76 -3.55
C LEU A 195 -10.95 0.71 -3.14
N VAL A 196 -12.07 1.42 -3.06
CA VAL A 196 -12.12 2.81 -2.57
C VAL A 196 -11.58 2.89 -1.14
N LEU A 197 -12.04 2.01 -0.26
CA LEU A 197 -11.56 1.95 1.13
C LEU A 197 -10.07 1.60 1.19
N PHE A 198 -9.61 0.64 0.38
CA PHE A 198 -8.20 0.27 0.27
C PHE A 198 -7.35 1.49 -0.09
N VAL A 199 -7.71 2.22 -1.15
CA VAL A 199 -6.98 3.42 -1.59
C VAL A 199 -6.94 4.50 -0.51
N VAL A 200 -8.07 4.75 0.15
CA VAL A 200 -8.13 5.74 1.25
C VAL A 200 -7.19 5.34 2.39
N GLY A 201 -7.24 4.09 2.84
CA GLY A 201 -6.37 3.59 3.91
C GLY A 201 -4.90 3.73 3.57
N PHE A 202 -4.48 3.26 2.38
CA PHE A 202 -3.07 3.33 1.96
C PHE A 202 -2.59 4.75 1.63
N THR A 203 -3.46 5.65 1.19
CA THR A 203 -3.12 7.06 1.02
C THR A 203 -2.80 7.71 2.36
N MET A 204 -3.59 7.44 3.40
CA MET A 204 -3.34 7.92 4.76
C MET A 204 -2.01 7.38 5.32
N GLY A 205 -1.77 6.07 5.20
CA GLY A 205 -0.53 5.43 5.63
C GLY A 205 0.69 5.92 4.83
N GLY A 206 0.55 6.06 3.52
CA GLY A 206 1.60 6.54 2.63
C GLY A 206 2.06 7.97 2.93
N LEU A 207 1.11 8.88 3.20
CA LEU A 207 1.44 10.24 3.62
C LEU A 207 2.27 10.24 4.90
N ASN A 208 1.89 9.40 5.86
CA ASN A 208 2.62 9.25 7.11
C ASN A 208 4.05 8.72 6.88
N TYR A 209 4.24 7.75 5.99
CA TYR A 209 5.57 7.21 5.67
C TYR A 209 6.48 8.26 5.03
N VAL A 210 5.97 9.00 4.05
CA VAL A 210 6.76 10.06 3.40
C VAL A 210 7.21 11.11 4.41
N ILE A 211 6.29 11.58 5.27
CA ILE A 211 6.61 12.60 6.27
C ILE A 211 7.58 12.04 7.31
N THR A 212 7.41 10.80 7.75
CA THR A 212 8.32 10.16 8.70
C THR A 212 9.74 10.05 8.14
N VAL A 213 9.88 9.58 6.89
CA VAL A 213 11.18 9.49 6.23
C VAL A 213 11.80 10.87 6.03
N LEU A 214 11.03 11.90 5.72
CA LEU A 214 11.59 13.25 5.49
C LEU A 214 11.93 14.00 6.77
N GLN A 215 11.14 13.87 7.84
CA GLN A 215 11.23 14.73 9.01
C GLN A 215 11.73 14.03 10.29
N ALA A 216 11.46 12.73 10.45
CA ALA A 216 11.74 12.02 11.70
C ALA A 216 13.07 11.26 11.71
N ARG A 217 13.90 11.37 10.66
CA ARG A 217 15.22 10.73 10.64
C ARG A 217 16.10 11.22 11.80
N THR A 218 16.88 10.28 12.36
CA THR A 218 17.86 10.62 13.38
C THR A 218 18.88 11.65 12.87
N ARG A 219 19.43 12.46 13.78
CA ARG A 219 20.41 13.49 13.44
C ARG A 219 21.62 12.88 12.73
N GLY A 220 22.09 13.53 11.67
CA GLY A 220 23.21 13.08 10.84
C GLY A 220 22.84 12.04 9.76
N MET A 221 21.63 11.50 9.76
CA MET A 221 21.15 10.63 8.69
C MET A 221 20.57 11.46 7.52
N THR A 222 21.43 11.77 6.57
CA THR A 222 20.98 12.38 5.30
C THR A 222 20.27 11.36 4.42
N LEU A 223 19.50 11.80 3.42
CA LEU A 223 18.82 10.89 2.49
C LEU A 223 19.77 9.87 1.86
N MET A 224 20.98 10.30 1.47
CA MET A 224 21.97 9.40 0.86
C MET A 224 22.71 8.49 1.88
N ARG A 225 22.23 8.44 3.12
CA ARG A 225 22.67 7.47 4.16
C ARG A 225 21.55 6.51 4.56
N LEU A 226 20.36 6.62 3.95
CA LEU A 226 19.27 5.70 4.18
C LEU A 226 19.61 4.31 3.61
N PRO A 227 19.23 3.21 4.27
CA PRO A 227 19.31 1.88 3.69
C PRO A 227 18.49 1.76 2.39
N LEU A 228 18.87 0.86 1.49
CA LEU A 228 18.12 0.65 0.24
C LEU A 228 16.71 0.15 0.48
N SER A 229 16.46 -0.60 1.56
CA SER A 229 15.10 -0.97 2.00
C SER A 229 14.22 0.26 2.17
N ILE A 230 14.72 1.30 2.82
CA ILE A 230 13.96 2.53 3.03
C ILE A 230 13.80 3.32 1.73
N TRP A 231 14.81 3.36 0.86
CA TRP A 231 14.68 3.96 -0.47
C TRP A 231 13.61 3.25 -1.30
N GLY A 232 13.60 1.90 -1.29
CA GLY A 232 12.59 1.13 -2.01
C GLY A 232 11.17 1.44 -1.53
N ILE A 233 10.95 1.43 -0.20
CA ILE A 233 9.64 1.74 0.41
C ILE A 233 9.27 3.20 0.17
N PHE A 234 10.21 4.13 0.29
CA PHE A 234 9.97 5.56 0.12
C PHE A 234 9.54 5.91 -1.31
N VAL A 235 10.27 5.41 -2.31
CA VAL A 235 9.91 5.61 -3.73
C VAL A 235 8.58 4.94 -4.03
N ALA A 236 8.36 3.70 -3.59
CA ALA A 236 7.09 2.99 -3.76
C ALA A 236 5.92 3.76 -3.13
N THR A 237 6.12 4.37 -1.97
CA THR A 237 5.08 5.17 -1.32
C THR A 237 4.75 6.45 -2.11
N ILE A 238 5.76 7.11 -2.69
CA ILE A 238 5.53 8.26 -3.57
C ILE A 238 4.75 7.84 -4.81
N LEU A 239 5.09 6.68 -5.41
CA LEU A 239 4.33 6.13 -6.55
C LEU A 239 2.88 5.88 -6.16
N ALA A 240 2.63 5.27 -5.00
CA ALA A 240 1.29 5.01 -4.49
C ALA A 240 0.47 6.31 -4.34
N LEU A 241 1.04 7.33 -3.71
CA LEU A 241 0.37 8.63 -3.52
C LEU A 241 0.00 9.32 -4.83
N LEU A 242 0.78 9.10 -5.90
CA LEU A 242 0.50 9.67 -7.22
C LEU A 242 -0.48 8.80 -8.05
N ALA A 243 -0.40 7.50 -7.92
CA ALA A 243 -1.17 6.54 -8.73
C ALA A 243 -2.56 6.22 -8.15
N PHE A 244 -2.69 6.13 -6.84
CA PHE A 244 -3.94 5.77 -6.16
C PHE A 244 -5.11 6.73 -6.43
N PRO A 245 -4.92 8.06 -6.56
CA PRO A 245 -6.01 8.94 -6.95
C PRO A 245 -6.65 8.59 -8.29
N ALA A 246 -5.89 8.11 -9.26
CA ALA A 246 -6.45 7.69 -10.55
C ALA A 246 -7.33 6.45 -10.42
N LEU A 247 -6.90 5.44 -9.63
CA LEU A 247 -7.72 4.28 -9.31
C LEU A 247 -8.97 4.67 -8.52
N LEU A 248 -8.84 5.58 -7.56
CA LEU A 248 -9.96 6.08 -6.76
C LEU A 248 -11.04 6.70 -7.64
N VAL A 249 -10.64 7.62 -8.52
CA VAL A 249 -11.55 8.29 -9.45
C VAL A 249 -12.19 7.28 -10.40
N GLY A 250 -11.40 6.39 -11.03
CA GLY A 250 -11.90 5.35 -11.91
C GLY A 250 -12.87 4.40 -11.20
N GLY A 251 -12.56 3.99 -9.98
CA GLY A 251 -13.41 3.12 -9.17
C GLY A 251 -14.73 3.79 -8.77
N ILE A 252 -14.73 5.06 -8.36
CA ILE A 252 -15.93 5.82 -8.03
C ILE A 252 -16.80 6.03 -9.28
N MET A 253 -16.22 6.42 -10.41
CA MET A 253 -16.97 6.62 -11.65
C MET A 253 -17.61 5.31 -12.13
N LEU A 254 -16.89 4.18 -12.05
CA LEU A 254 -17.45 2.86 -12.39
C LEU A 254 -18.56 2.43 -11.41
N LEU A 255 -18.42 2.78 -10.12
CA LEU A 255 -19.47 2.55 -9.13
C LEU A 255 -20.73 3.35 -9.44
N LEU A 256 -20.58 4.60 -9.88
CA LEU A 256 -21.72 5.43 -10.32
C LEU A 256 -22.38 4.85 -11.57
N ASP A 257 -21.61 4.37 -12.56
CA ASP A 257 -22.15 3.68 -13.72
C ASP A 257 -22.92 2.42 -13.32
N ALA A 258 -22.40 1.63 -12.37
CA ALA A 258 -23.03 0.39 -11.92
C ALA A 258 -24.32 0.61 -11.10
N VAL A 259 -24.37 1.64 -10.24
CA VAL A 259 -25.46 1.84 -9.28
C VAL A 259 -26.50 2.84 -9.79
N PHE A 260 -26.07 3.93 -10.41
CA PHE A 260 -26.93 5.02 -10.83
C PHE A 260 -27.18 5.09 -12.33
N GLY A 261 -26.56 4.17 -13.12
CA GLY A 261 -26.73 4.14 -14.57
C GLY A 261 -26.15 5.37 -15.27
N THR A 262 -25.10 5.97 -14.70
CA THR A 262 -24.32 7.00 -15.39
C THR A 262 -23.55 6.37 -16.57
N SER A 263 -23.02 7.18 -17.47
CA SER A 263 -22.32 6.69 -18.67
C SER A 263 -20.90 7.25 -18.80
N PHE A 264 -20.13 7.21 -17.71
CA PHE A 264 -18.73 7.64 -17.76
C PHE A 264 -17.88 6.72 -18.65
N PHE A 265 -18.13 5.42 -18.57
CA PHE A 265 -17.35 4.40 -19.28
C PHE A 265 -18.17 3.55 -20.24
N MET A 266 -19.49 3.71 -20.24
CA MET A 266 -20.38 2.96 -21.13
C MET A 266 -20.48 3.66 -22.49
N PRO A 267 -20.22 2.97 -23.61
CA PRO A 267 -20.26 3.56 -24.95
C PRO A 267 -21.69 3.93 -25.41
N ALA A 268 -22.70 3.38 -24.76
CA ALA A 268 -24.11 3.72 -24.94
C ALA A 268 -24.85 3.49 -23.64
N SER A 269 -25.74 4.40 -23.24
CA SER A 269 -26.63 4.15 -22.11
C SER A 269 -27.79 3.28 -22.59
N VAL A 270 -27.97 2.13 -21.94
CA VAL A 270 -29.15 1.27 -22.09
C VAL A 270 -30.07 1.57 -20.93
N SER A 271 -31.11 2.33 -21.15
CA SER A 271 -32.17 2.55 -20.15
C SER A 271 -33.38 1.69 -20.51
N MET A 272 -33.80 0.82 -19.59
CA MET A 272 -34.98 -0.06 -19.74
C MET A 272 -35.01 -0.89 -21.04
N GLY A 273 -33.85 -1.31 -21.55
CA GLY A 273 -33.74 -2.12 -22.76
C GLY A 273 -33.73 -1.34 -24.07
N GLU A 274 -33.87 -0.04 -24.04
CA GLU A 274 -33.71 0.83 -25.22
C GLU A 274 -32.33 1.50 -25.22
N LEU A 275 -31.66 1.47 -26.38
CA LEU A 275 -30.44 2.24 -26.65
C LEU A 275 -30.78 3.72 -26.69
N LEU A 276 -30.43 4.46 -25.65
CA LEU A 276 -30.45 5.91 -25.72
C LEU A 276 -29.31 6.36 -26.64
N GLN A 277 -29.65 7.11 -27.69
CA GLN A 277 -28.66 7.76 -28.58
C GLN A 277 -27.99 8.95 -27.87
N THR A 278 -27.35 8.67 -26.78
CA THR A 278 -26.44 9.63 -26.14
C THR A 278 -25.03 9.24 -26.55
N GLU A 279 -24.21 10.21 -26.88
CA GLU A 279 -22.77 10.01 -26.98
C GLU A 279 -22.32 9.48 -25.61
N GLY A 280 -22.18 8.16 -25.51
CA GLY A 280 -21.80 7.49 -24.28
C GLY A 280 -20.35 7.80 -23.89
N GLY A 281 -19.98 7.44 -22.68
CA GLY A 281 -18.61 7.51 -22.21
C GLY A 281 -17.68 6.52 -22.93
N SER A 282 -16.44 6.50 -22.51
CA SER A 282 -15.39 5.68 -23.15
C SER A 282 -14.83 4.62 -22.21
N PRO A 283 -14.94 3.32 -22.55
CA PRO A 283 -14.24 2.25 -21.82
C PRO A 283 -12.71 2.47 -21.77
N ILE A 284 -12.14 3.11 -22.80
CA ILE A 284 -10.71 3.42 -22.86
C ILE A 284 -10.32 4.40 -21.75
N LEU A 285 -11.18 5.35 -21.38
CA LEU A 285 -10.93 6.25 -20.25
C LEU A 285 -10.72 5.47 -18.95
N PHE A 286 -11.54 4.41 -18.70
CA PHE A 286 -11.33 3.55 -17.54
C PHE A 286 -9.96 2.85 -17.61
N GLN A 287 -9.60 2.32 -18.78
CA GLN A 287 -8.32 1.63 -18.95
C GLN A 287 -7.14 2.56 -18.65
N HIS A 288 -7.18 3.81 -19.13
CA HIS A 288 -6.15 4.80 -18.81
C HIS A 288 -6.07 5.10 -17.31
N LEU A 289 -7.21 5.34 -16.65
CA LEU A 289 -7.25 5.58 -15.19
C LEU A 289 -6.76 4.36 -14.40
N PHE A 290 -7.21 3.16 -14.78
CA PHE A 290 -6.81 1.93 -14.14
C PHE A 290 -5.31 1.66 -14.30
N TRP A 291 -4.76 1.79 -15.51
CA TRP A 291 -3.36 1.46 -15.78
C TRP A 291 -2.39 2.57 -15.39
N PHE A 292 -2.85 3.80 -15.25
CA PHE A 292 -2.05 4.85 -14.59
C PHE A 292 -1.73 4.45 -13.14
N PHE A 293 -2.58 3.66 -12.52
CA PHE A 293 -2.31 2.96 -11.26
C PHE A 293 -1.62 1.62 -11.50
N GLY A 294 -2.12 0.78 -12.40
CA GLY A 294 -1.80 -0.64 -12.46
C GLY A 294 -0.34 -0.96 -12.73
N HIS A 295 0.36 -0.17 -13.56
CA HIS A 295 1.80 -0.36 -13.75
C HIS A 295 2.62 0.16 -12.56
N PRO A 296 2.42 1.37 -12.06
CA PRO A 296 3.05 1.78 -10.80
C PRO A 296 2.82 0.80 -9.65
N GLU A 297 1.66 0.15 -9.55
CA GLU A 297 1.35 -0.84 -8.52
C GLU A 297 2.35 -1.99 -8.49
N VAL A 298 2.73 -2.53 -9.63
CA VAL A 298 3.72 -3.63 -9.67
C VAL A 298 5.10 -3.16 -9.19
N TYR A 299 5.44 -1.90 -9.39
CA TYR A 299 6.67 -1.32 -8.83
C TYR A 299 6.54 -0.91 -7.37
N ILE A 300 5.33 -0.57 -6.90
CA ILE A 300 5.04 -0.37 -5.48
C ILE A 300 5.38 -1.63 -4.68
N VAL A 301 5.18 -2.79 -5.27
CA VAL A 301 5.57 -4.08 -4.69
C VAL A 301 7.07 -4.39 -4.92
N ALA A 302 7.56 -4.19 -6.14
CA ALA A 302 8.91 -4.60 -6.52
C ALA A 302 10.02 -3.75 -5.89
N LEU A 303 9.84 -2.43 -5.77
CA LEU A 303 10.90 -1.54 -5.25
C LEU A 303 11.25 -1.81 -3.79
N PRO A 304 10.29 -1.99 -2.86
CA PRO A 304 10.60 -2.43 -1.50
C PRO A 304 11.35 -3.76 -1.48
N ALA A 305 10.92 -4.73 -2.30
CA ALA A 305 11.60 -6.02 -2.40
C ALA A 305 13.05 -5.88 -2.87
N PHE A 306 13.34 -5.07 -3.89
CA PHE A 306 14.70 -4.80 -4.35
C PHE A 306 15.55 -4.16 -3.25
N GLY A 307 15.00 -3.19 -2.51
CA GLY A 307 15.69 -2.57 -1.39
C GLY A 307 16.03 -3.56 -0.29
N ILE A 308 15.03 -4.32 0.18
CA ILE A 308 15.19 -5.29 1.27
C ILE A 308 16.19 -6.38 0.90
N VAL A 309 16.07 -6.95 -0.30
CA VAL A 309 16.99 -8.00 -0.78
C VAL A 309 18.43 -7.46 -0.89
N SER A 310 18.62 -6.23 -1.37
CA SER A 310 19.93 -5.62 -1.48
C SER A 310 20.60 -5.45 -0.12
N ASP A 311 19.87 -4.99 0.89
CA ASP A 311 20.40 -4.85 2.25
C ASP A 311 20.68 -6.23 2.87
N LEU A 312 19.80 -7.23 2.68
CA LEU A 312 20.00 -8.59 3.16
C LEU A 312 21.25 -9.22 2.54
N ILE A 313 21.46 -9.10 1.23
CA ILE A 313 22.66 -9.62 0.55
C ILE A 313 23.91 -8.95 1.12
N SER A 314 23.91 -7.65 1.34
CA SER A 314 25.02 -6.90 1.93
C SER A 314 25.39 -7.44 3.32
N VAL A 315 24.40 -7.65 4.18
CA VAL A 315 24.60 -8.16 5.54
C VAL A 315 25.14 -9.59 5.50
N HIS A 316 24.56 -10.49 4.73
CA HIS A 316 25.01 -11.87 4.65
C HIS A 316 26.38 -12.04 3.97
N ALA A 317 26.66 -11.22 2.95
CA ALA A 317 27.97 -11.18 2.30
C ALA A 317 29.04 -10.49 3.14
N ARG A 318 28.66 -9.78 4.22
CA ARG A 318 29.54 -8.93 5.05
C ARG A 318 30.35 -7.94 4.22
N LYS A 319 29.72 -7.35 3.20
CA LYS A 319 30.34 -6.38 2.27
C LYS A 319 29.40 -5.19 2.05
N ASN A 320 30.02 -4.04 1.87
CA ASN A 320 29.25 -2.84 1.50
C ASN A 320 28.61 -3.00 0.11
N ILE A 321 27.46 -2.37 -0.07
CA ILE A 321 26.76 -2.35 -1.35
C ILE A 321 27.62 -1.63 -2.37
N PHE A 322 27.94 -2.32 -3.46
CA PHE A 322 28.66 -1.73 -4.58
C PHE A 322 27.77 -0.73 -5.32
N GLY A 323 28.31 0.47 -5.56
CA GLY A 323 27.58 1.49 -6.30
C GLY A 323 26.29 1.99 -5.66
N TYR A 324 26.23 2.13 -4.33
CA TYR A 324 25.04 2.53 -3.56
C TYR A 324 24.27 3.70 -4.21
N ARG A 325 24.95 4.78 -4.60
CA ARG A 325 24.30 5.94 -5.24
C ARG A 325 23.64 5.57 -6.57
N MET A 326 24.26 4.68 -7.35
CA MET A 326 23.69 4.18 -8.61
C MET A 326 22.44 3.34 -8.35
N MET A 327 22.45 2.51 -7.31
CA MET A 327 21.28 1.72 -6.90
C MET A 327 20.12 2.62 -6.46
N VAL A 328 20.38 3.68 -5.69
CA VAL A 328 19.35 4.67 -5.31
C VAL A 328 18.74 5.32 -6.56
N TRP A 329 19.57 5.80 -7.48
CA TRP A 329 19.07 6.40 -8.72
C TRP A 329 18.32 5.40 -9.60
N ALA A 330 18.76 4.14 -9.64
CA ALA A 330 18.03 3.09 -10.35
C ALA A 330 16.61 2.91 -9.80
N LEU A 331 16.44 2.84 -8.49
CA LEU A 331 15.10 2.77 -7.85
C LEU A 331 14.24 3.98 -8.21
N VAL A 332 14.80 5.19 -8.15
CA VAL A 332 14.07 6.43 -8.46
C VAL A 332 13.69 6.48 -9.94
N ILE A 333 14.61 6.15 -10.85
CA ILE A 333 14.37 6.20 -12.30
C ILE A 333 13.35 5.14 -12.71
N ILE A 334 13.45 3.90 -12.20
CA ILE A 334 12.45 2.85 -12.46
C ILE A 334 11.08 3.31 -12.00
N GLY A 335 10.98 3.88 -10.78
CA GLY A 335 9.74 4.44 -10.28
C GLY A 335 9.18 5.52 -11.20
N ALA A 336 9.96 6.51 -11.59
CA ALA A 336 9.52 7.59 -12.47
C ALA A 336 9.07 7.09 -13.85
N LEU A 337 9.83 6.15 -14.45
CA LEU A 337 9.49 5.57 -15.75
C LEU A 337 8.21 4.74 -15.73
N SER A 338 7.79 4.24 -14.57
CA SER A 338 6.57 3.44 -14.44
C SER A 338 5.30 4.16 -14.90
N PHE A 339 5.26 5.49 -14.82
CA PHE A 339 4.13 6.29 -15.30
C PHE A 339 4.11 6.47 -16.83
N ILE A 340 5.26 6.34 -17.48
CA ILE A 340 5.37 6.54 -18.95
C ILE A 340 4.88 5.31 -19.70
N VAL A 341 4.91 4.13 -19.08
CA VAL A 341 4.55 2.85 -19.73
C VAL A 341 3.10 2.85 -20.22
N TRP A 342 2.21 3.57 -19.55
CA TRP A 342 0.77 3.62 -19.81
C TRP A 342 0.27 5.04 -20.16
N ALA A 343 1.17 5.94 -20.52
CA ALA A 343 0.83 7.30 -20.95
C ALA A 343 0.47 7.33 -22.44
#